data_03f8e7b6ccd9a2ebdef87d6846a4b8e7
#
_entry.id   03f8e7b6ccd9a2ebdef87d6846a4b8e7
#
_cell.length_a   1.000
_cell.length_b   1.000
_cell.length_c   1.000
_cell.angle_alpha   90.00
_cell.angle_beta   90.00
_cell.angle_gamma   90.00
#
_symmetry.space_group_name_H-M   'P 1'
#
loop_
_entity.id
_entity.type
_entity.pdbx_description
1 polymer ?
#
loop_
_entity_poly.entity_id
_entity_poly.type
_entity_poly.pdbx_seq_one_letter_code
_entity_poly.pdbx_strand_id
1 'polypeptide(L)'
;TFEFENRLIELFCADEKYQVTNANNGYAQFDYFERPQYRQKFRTLWTKLREENYAIHPIEELENSDLFKFSPFKTLTPDQYETIEAIYKRLEQEHEDVKHGGPKKERVTVVNGAPGTGKTILAISLMFKIKNEPNLSGLRVGFVTPMESLNKTLKKLTHFLPGLKPSDILTPSDVTKNDRYDILLVDEAHRLGNYLTAGAGIKAFYNTCERLNLPHTSSQADWIFKCCDKAYLFYDPKQQVRASGLNRDALEQRLNQLEESGIETEEFNLSTQMRVRGGDEYLDFVYDLLDNKAYMHAGMKFDELFASEPYDSRVGDPNSDVPRYQFGIVDRFEDFCSLQQTKEKEVDLSRMTAGFAWKWETKTNKDAFDIVIDGIPKRWNSTQKDWVNSANAANEVGCIHTVQGYDLNYGFVILGPDIYYDSDKGAVCVNKANFKDAVAKKKASDDDLQKIIVNAYYVLMTRGMLGTFLYVCDPALKEYLSRYIPVI
;
A
#
# COMPACT_ATOMS: atom_id res chain seq x y z
N THR A 1 -19.35 -6.44 23.15
CA THR A 1 -18.98 -7.87 23.11
C THR A 1 -18.35 -8.23 21.77
N PHE A 2 -18.98 -7.94 20.64
CA PHE A 2 -18.43 -8.25 19.31
C PHE A 2 -17.08 -7.57 19.04
N GLU A 3 -16.86 -6.31 19.48
CA GLU A 3 -15.57 -5.64 19.31
C GLU A 3 -14.45 -6.35 20.10
N PHE A 4 -14.73 -6.83 21.31
CA PHE A 4 -13.78 -7.62 22.09
C PHE A 4 -13.42 -8.94 21.41
N GLU A 5 -14.43 -9.63 20.90
CA GLU A 5 -14.24 -10.89 20.18
C GLU A 5 -13.36 -10.67 18.94
N ASN A 6 -13.71 -9.71 18.08
CA ASN A 6 -12.94 -9.40 16.90
C ASN A 6 -11.49 -9.01 17.25
N ARG A 7 -11.33 -8.15 18.26
CA ARG A 7 -10.01 -7.70 18.68
C ARG A 7 -9.16 -8.85 19.27
N LEU A 8 -9.78 -9.77 20.01
CA LEU A 8 -9.10 -10.98 20.49
C LEU A 8 -8.67 -11.88 19.33
N ILE A 9 -9.53 -12.09 18.34
CA ILE A 9 -9.21 -12.86 17.13
C ILE A 9 -8.03 -12.25 16.39
N GLU A 10 -8.06 -10.93 16.11
CA GLU A 10 -6.97 -10.21 15.47
C GLU A 10 -5.63 -10.37 16.20
N LEU A 11 -5.63 -10.14 17.52
CA LEU A 11 -4.42 -10.18 18.32
C LEU A 11 -3.90 -11.61 18.53
N PHE A 12 -4.77 -12.60 18.79
CA PHE A 12 -4.32 -13.98 18.89
C PHE A 12 -3.78 -14.53 17.56
N CYS A 13 -4.33 -14.10 16.44
CA CYS A 13 -3.79 -14.42 15.12
C CYS A 13 -2.38 -13.83 14.94
N ALA A 14 -2.17 -12.58 15.40
CA ALA A 14 -0.87 -11.91 15.32
C ALA A 14 0.16 -12.41 16.35
N ASP A 15 -0.29 -12.92 17.51
CA ASP A 15 0.57 -13.42 18.59
C ASP A 15 1.21 -14.79 18.27
N GLU A 16 0.78 -15.44 17.20
CA GLU A 16 1.32 -16.72 16.68
C GLU A 16 1.30 -17.90 17.66
N LYS A 17 0.77 -17.72 18.86
CA LYS A 17 0.75 -18.77 19.89
C LYS A 17 -0.28 -19.86 19.61
N TYR A 18 -1.42 -19.49 19.03
CA TYR A 18 -2.53 -20.39 18.74
C TYR A 18 -2.98 -20.26 17.29
N GLN A 19 -3.44 -21.36 16.71
CA GLN A 19 -4.16 -21.30 15.46
C GLN A 19 -5.61 -20.86 15.73
N VAL A 20 -6.03 -19.74 15.15
CA VAL A 20 -7.39 -19.23 15.28
C VAL A 20 -8.30 -20.01 14.35
N THR A 21 -9.30 -20.69 14.90
CA THR A 21 -10.25 -21.52 14.14
C THR A 21 -11.57 -20.81 13.86
N ASN A 22 -11.79 -19.62 14.43
CA ASN A 22 -13.00 -18.84 14.21
C ASN A 22 -13.04 -18.28 12.79
N ALA A 23 -14.11 -18.59 12.06
CA ALA A 23 -14.32 -18.17 10.67
C ALA A 23 -15.18 -16.89 10.56
N ASN A 24 -15.60 -16.28 11.68
CA ASN A 24 -16.39 -15.06 11.62
C ASN A 24 -15.52 -13.90 11.14
N ASN A 25 -15.79 -13.43 9.94
CA ASN A 25 -15.25 -12.16 9.44
C ASN A 25 -15.80 -11.03 10.32
N GLY A 26 -14.90 -10.23 10.90
CA GLY A 26 -15.28 -9.07 11.70
C GLY A 26 -16.26 -8.18 10.94
N TYR A 27 -17.47 -8.03 11.46
CA TYR A 27 -18.49 -7.20 10.84
C TYR A 27 -18.22 -5.72 11.08
N ALA A 28 -18.84 -4.89 10.22
CA ALA A 28 -18.73 -3.45 10.20
C ALA A 28 -18.77 -2.78 11.57
N GLN A 29 -18.07 -1.68 11.68
CA GLN A 29 -18.02 -0.85 12.88
C GLN A 29 -19.43 -0.37 13.25
N PHE A 30 -19.93 -0.85 14.37
CA PHE A 30 -21.07 -0.23 15.02
C PHE A 30 -20.54 0.74 16.06
N ASP A 31 -21.04 1.97 16.03
CA ASP A 31 -20.80 2.92 17.10
C ASP A 31 -21.71 2.56 18.29
N TYR A 32 -21.15 2.57 19.51
CA TYR A 32 -21.90 2.27 20.71
C TYR A 32 -21.41 3.11 21.88
N PHE A 33 -22.30 3.32 22.83
CA PHE A 33 -22.04 4.10 24.03
C PHE A 33 -20.84 3.57 24.82
N GLU A 34 -19.93 4.46 25.25
CA GLU A 34 -18.72 4.16 26.04
C GLU A 34 -17.61 3.36 25.32
N ARG A 35 -17.57 3.35 24.00
CA ARG A 35 -16.53 2.67 23.22
C ARG A 35 -15.07 2.92 23.70
N PRO A 36 -14.66 4.15 24.09
CA PRO A 36 -13.31 4.41 24.61
C PRO A 36 -12.99 3.65 25.90
N GLN A 37 -13.95 3.54 26.82
CA GLN A 37 -13.76 2.80 28.06
C GLN A 37 -13.57 1.30 27.80
N TYR A 38 -14.20 0.77 26.77
CA TYR A 38 -14.01 -0.63 26.36
C TYR A 38 -12.61 -0.89 25.82
N ARG A 39 -12.01 0.05 25.12
CA ARG A 39 -10.62 -0.06 24.65
C ARG A 39 -9.62 -0.14 25.81
N GLN A 40 -9.81 0.68 26.84
CA GLN A 40 -8.98 0.62 28.04
C GLN A 40 -9.16 -0.69 28.81
N LYS A 41 -10.41 -1.15 28.96
CA LYS A 41 -10.73 -2.46 29.57
C LYS A 41 -10.10 -3.60 28.78
N PHE A 42 -10.08 -3.49 27.46
CA PHE A 42 -9.46 -4.49 26.58
C PHE A 42 -7.94 -4.57 26.79
N ARG A 43 -7.24 -3.44 26.91
CA ARG A 43 -5.80 -3.42 27.25
C ARG A 43 -5.53 -4.13 28.58
N THR A 44 -6.36 -3.88 29.58
CA THR A 44 -6.26 -4.56 30.88
C THR A 44 -6.50 -6.07 30.74
N LEU A 45 -7.48 -6.48 29.94
CA LEU A 45 -7.74 -7.89 29.65
C LEU A 45 -6.53 -8.55 28.99
N TRP A 46 -5.97 -7.93 27.95
CA TRP A 46 -4.82 -8.49 27.23
C TRP A 46 -3.59 -8.61 28.13
N THR A 47 -3.33 -7.62 28.98
CA THR A 47 -2.24 -7.69 29.98
C THR A 47 -2.43 -8.92 30.90
N LYS A 48 -3.63 -9.18 31.40
CA LYS A 48 -3.91 -10.39 32.22
C LYS A 48 -3.73 -11.68 31.43
N LEU A 49 -4.16 -11.73 30.18
CA LEU A 49 -3.93 -12.90 29.31
C LEU A 49 -2.43 -13.19 29.13
N ARG A 50 -1.58 -12.17 29.08
CA ARG A 50 -0.13 -12.32 29.04
C ARG A 50 0.44 -12.81 30.38
N GLU A 51 0.00 -12.24 31.50
CA GLU A 51 0.41 -12.65 32.85
C GLU A 51 0.07 -14.11 33.12
N GLU A 52 -1.06 -14.58 32.61
CA GLU A 52 -1.52 -15.98 32.73
C GLU A 52 -0.97 -16.89 31.62
N ASN A 53 -0.04 -16.41 30.78
CA ASN A 53 0.53 -17.15 29.66
C ASN A 53 -0.44 -17.59 28.56
N TYR A 54 -1.57 -16.91 28.38
CA TYR A 54 -2.44 -17.11 27.21
C TYR A 54 -1.97 -16.32 26.00
N ALA A 55 -1.25 -15.22 26.18
CA ALA A 55 -0.63 -14.43 25.11
C ALA A 55 0.86 -14.18 25.40
N ILE A 56 1.66 -13.87 24.37
CA ILE A 56 3.10 -13.68 24.48
C ILE A 56 3.45 -12.17 24.38
N HIS A 57 3.03 -11.50 23.31
CA HIS A 57 3.51 -10.17 22.95
C HIS A 57 2.58 -9.05 23.46
N PRO A 58 3.11 -7.84 23.75
CA PRO A 58 2.29 -6.68 24.07
C PRO A 58 1.48 -6.21 22.85
N ILE A 59 0.37 -5.51 23.10
CA ILE A 59 -0.52 -5.02 22.03
C ILE A 59 0.25 -4.15 21.01
N GLU A 60 1.10 -3.28 21.50
CA GLU A 60 1.86 -2.33 20.71
C GLU A 60 2.80 -3.02 19.70
N GLU A 61 3.40 -4.13 20.09
CA GLU A 61 4.23 -4.95 19.21
C GLU A 61 3.38 -5.67 18.16
N LEU A 62 2.25 -6.24 18.59
CA LEU A 62 1.33 -6.96 17.69
C LEU A 62 0.71 -6.03 16.66
N GLU A 63 0.25 -4.84 17.06
CA GLU A 63 -0.33 -3.83 16.16
C GLU A 63 0.65 -3.37 15.06
N ASN A 64 1.95 -3.41 15.34
CA ASN A 64 2.99 -3.11 14.38
C ASN A 64 3.35 -4.31 13.48
N SER A 65 2.94 -5.53 13.84
CA SER A 65 3.27 -6.73 13.07
C SER A 65 2.53 -6.81 11.73
N ASP A 66 3.20 -7.40 10.74
CA ASP A 66 2.58 -7.65 9.43
C ASP A 66 1.37 -8.60 9.52
N LEU A 67 1.43 -9.58 10.42
CA LEU A 67 0.31 -10.51 10.64
C LEU A 67 -0.95 -9.79 11.09
N PHE A 68 -0.80 -8.81 11.98
CA PHE A 68 -1.92 -7.97 12.39
C PHE A 68 -2.40 -7.07 11.25
N LYS A 69 -1.45 -6.43 10.53
CA LYS A 69 -1.78 -5.48 9.46
C LYS A 69 -2.55 -6.11 8.30
N PHE A 70 -2.25 -7.37 7.96
CA PHE A 70 -2.85 -8.09 6.84
C PHE A 70 -3.87 -9.16 7.26
N SER A 71 -4.33 -9.15 8.51
CA SER A 71 -5.33 -10.10 8.99
C SER A 71 -6.68 -9.94 8.25
N PRO A 72 -7.28 -11.03 7.74
CA PRO A 72 -8.62 -10.97 7.14
C PRO A 72 -9.74 -10.76 8.17
N PHE A 73 -9.42 -10.83 9.46
CA PHE A 73 -10.36 -10.60 10.56
C PHE A 73 -10.49 -9.13 10.92
N LYS A 74 -9.76 -8.23 10.25
CA LYS A 74 -9.93 -6.79 10.45
C LYS A 74 -11.34 -6.35 10.15
N THR A 75 -11.82 -5.42 10.98
CA THR A 75 -13.10 -4.75 10.74
C THR A 75 -13.03 -3.99 9.41
N LEU A 76 -13.92 -4.33 8.49
CA LEU A 76 -14.03 -3.69 7.19
C LEU A 76 -14.84 -2.39 7.30
N THR A 77 -14.54 -1.43 6.42
CA THR A 77 -15.41 -0.26 6.23
C THR A 77 -16.70 -0.64 5.50
N PRO A 78 -17.77 0.16 5.58
CA PRO A 78 -19.02 -0.14 4.88
C PRO A 78 -18.81 -0.36 3.37
N ASP A 79 -18.03 0.48 2.70
CA ASP A 79 -17.75 0.37 1.26
C ASP A 79 -16.93 -0.88 0.92
N GLN A 80 -15.96 -1.25 1.77
CA GLN A 80 -15.22 -2.50 1.63
C GLN A 80 -16.15 -3.72 1.81
N TYR A 81 -17.00 -3.68 2.82
CA TYR A 81 -17.96 -4.76 3.08
C TYR A 81 -18.96 -4.90 1.93
N GLU A 82 -19.54 -3.81 1.47
CA GLU A 82 -20.47 -3.79 0.31
C GLU A 82 -19.81 -4.33 -0.96
N THR A 83 -18.55 -3.96 -1.21
CA THR A 83 -17.78 -4.46 -2.35
C THR A 83 -17.57 -5.97 -2.25
N ILE A 84 -17.14 -6.50 -1.09
CA ILE A 84 -16.98 -7.96 -0.89
C ILE A 84 -18.31 -8.68 -1.09
N GLU A 85 -19.40 -8.19 -0.50
CA GLU A 85 -20.70 -8.82 -0.60
C GLU A 85 -21.24 -8.81 -2.04
N ALA A 86 -21.04 -7.72 -2.78
CA ALA A 86 -21.44 -7.64 -4.18
C ALA A 86 -20.68 -8.66 -5.04
N ILE A 87 -19.35 -8.71 -4.88
CA ILE A 87 -18.50 -9.68 -5.58
C ILE A 87 -18.90 -11.12 -5.19
N TYR A 88 -19.02 -11.39 -3.90
CA TYR A 88 -19.32 -12.73 -3.38
C TYR A 88 -20.67 -13.24 -3.89
N LYS A 89 -21.76 -12.48 -3.75
CA LYS A 89 -23.11 -12.87 -4.21
C LYS A 89 -23.13 -13.16 -5.70
N ARG A 90 -22.41 -12.37 -6.49
CA ARG A 90 -22.30 -12.62 -7.93
C ARG A 90 -21.54 -13.90 -8.22
N LEU A 91 -20.42 -14.17 -7.54
CA LEU A 91 -19.66 -15.39 -7.69
C LEU A 91 -20.49 -16.63 -7.33
N GLU A 92 -21.26 -16.56 -6.24
CA GLU A 92 -22.15 -17.62 -5.80
C GLU A 92 -23.22 -17.91 -6.84
N GLN A 93 -23.91 -16.88 -7.36
CA GLN A 93 -24.92 -17.02 -8.40
C GLN A 93 -24.36 -17.64 -9.66
N GLU A 94 -23.23 -17.13 -10.16
CA GLU A 94 -22.60 -17.67 -11.38
C GLU A 94 -22.08 -19.09 -11.21
N HIS A 95 -21.59 -19.44 -10.02
CA HIS A 95 -21.16 -20.80 -9.72
C HIS A 95 -22.34 -21.79 -9.70
N GLU A 96 -23.48 -21.37 -9.13
CA GLU A 96 -24.71 -22.15 -9.17
C GLU A 96 -25.24 -22.29 -10.61
N ASP A 97 -25.21 -21.21 -11.40
CA ASP A 97 -25.62 -21.25 -12.82
C ASP A 97 -24.78 -22.28 -13.60
N VAL A 98 -23.46 -22.32 -13.38
CA VAL A 98 -22.56 -23.30 -14.01
C VAL A 98 -22.87 -24.73 -13.57
N LYS A 99 -23.16 -24.96 -12.27
CA LYS A 99 -23.59 -26.28 -11.77
C LYS A 99 -24.87 -26.78 -12.45
N HIS A 100 -25.75 -25.87 -12.85
CA HIS A 100 -26.99 -26.20 -13.57
C HIS A 100 -26.83 -26.18 -15.11
N GLY A 101 -25.59 -26.18 -15.63
CA GLY A 101 -25.27 -26.26 -17.04
C GLY A 101 -25.23 -24.94 -17.80
N GLY A 102 -25.23 -23.82 -17.08
CA GLY A 102 -25.02 -22.48 -17.64
C GLY A 102 -23.57 -22.27 -18.11
N PRO A 103 -23.33 -21.28 -18.97
CA PRO A 103 -21.99 -20.99 -19.47
C PRO A 103 -21.07 -20.43 -18.36
N LYS A 104 -19.81 -20.80 -18.40
CA LYS A 104 -18.77 -20.22 -17.55
C LYS A 104 -18.43 -18.82 -18.09
N LYS A 105 -18.55 -17.79 -17.25
CA LYS A 105 -18.31 -16.40 -17.64
C LYS A 105 -16.88 -15.98 -17.30
N GLU A 106 -16.26 -15.28 -18.23
CA GLU A 106 -14.97 -14.59 -18.01
C GLU A 106 -15.24 -13.12 -17.66
N ARG A 107 -14.48 -12.60 -16.67
CA ARG A 107 -14.62 -11.21 -16.22
C ARG A 107 -13.31 -10.63 -15.67
N VAL A 108 -13.15 -9.34 -15.90
CA VAL A 108 -12.13 -8.52 -15.23
C VAL A 108 -12.81 -7.43 -14.44
N THR A 109 -12.56 -7.42 -13.13
CA THR A 109 -13.07 -6.41 -12.20
C THR A 109 -11.91 -5.58 -11.69
N VAL A 110 -11.98 -4.26 -11.82
CA VAL A 110 -11.00 -3.32 -11.27
C VAL A 110 -11.55 -2.74 -9.97
N VAL A 111 -10.82 -2.90 -8.87
CA VAL A 111 -11.13 -2.29 -7.58
C VAL A 111 -10.16 -1.14 -7.37
N ASN A 112 -10.63 0.07 -7.68
CA ASN A 112 -9.87 1.30 -7.51
C ASN A 112 -9.89 1.74 -6.04
N GLY A 113 -8.81 2.34 -5.57
CA GLY A 113 -8.76 2.94 -4.25
C GLY A 113 -7.47 3.70 -4.05
N ALA A 114 -7.54 4.83 -3.34
CA ALA A 114 -6.39 5.62 -2.93
C ALA A 114 -5.46 4.85 -1.96
N PRO A 115 -4.26 5.36 -1.64
CA PRO A 115 -3.42 4.76 -0.60
C PRO A 115 -4.18 4.70 0.73
N GLY A 116 -4.17 3.53 1.40
CA GLY A 116 -4.83 3.39 2.70
C GLY A 116 -6.31 3.01 2.69
N THR A 117 -6.93 2.83 1.53
CA THR A 117 -8.32 2.33 1.45
C THR A 117 -8.45 0.83 1.74
N GLY A 118 -7.37 0.16 2.15
CA GLY A 118 -7.38 -1.24 2.56
C GLY A 118 -7.54 -2.25 1.42
N LYS A 119 -7.13 -1.92 0.19
CA LYS A 119 -7.17 -2.82 -0.99
C LYS A 119 -6.63 -4.21 -0.70
N THR A 120 -5.45 -4.30 -0.11
CA THR A 120 -4.81 -5.57 0.27
C THR A 120 -5.65 -6.37 1.27
N ILE A 121 -6.19 -5.69 2.30
CA ILE A 121 -7.06 -6.31 3.31
C ILE A 121 -8.32 -6.85 2.66
N LEU A 122 -8.94 -6.04 1.79
CA LEU A 122 -10.13 -6.45 1.05
C LEU A 122 -9.86 -7.68 0.17
N ALA A 123 -8.73 -7.70 -0.54
CA ALA A 123 -8.33 -8.84 -1.37
C ALA A 123 -8.13 -10.13 -0.54
N ILE A 124 -7.46 -10.03 0.61
CA ILE A 124 -7.24 -11.17 1.51
C ILE A 124 -8.55 -11.63 2.14
N SER A 125 -9.41 -10.70 2.58
CA SER A 125 -10.71 -11.02 3.17
C SER A 125 -11.63 -11.69 2.15
N LEU A 126 -11.64 -11.22 0.90
CA LEU A 126 -12.39 -11.85 -0.20
C LEU A 126 -11.87 -13.27 -0.48
N MET A 127 -10.55 -13.45 -0.55
CA MET A 127 -9.95 -14.77 -0.73
C MET A 127 -10.32 -15.72 0.41
N PHE A 128 -10.18 -15.25 1.65
CA PHE A 128 -10.51 -16.02 2.84
C PHE A 128 -11.99 -16.44 2.84
N LYS A 129 -12.90 -15.52 2.52
CA LYS A 129 -14.33 -15.79 2.40
C LYS A 129 -14.61 -16.86 1.34
N ILE A 130 -14.10 -16.71 0.10
CA ILE A 130 -14.32 -17.68 -0.98
C ILE A 130 -13.82 -19.07 -0.59
N LYS A 131 -12.66 -19.17 0.05
CA LYS A 131 -12.04 -20.46 0.41
C LYS A 131 -12.74 -21.19 1.54
N ASN A 132 -13.42 -20.45 2.44
CA ASN A 132 -14.06 -21.03 3.63
C ASN A 132 -15.57 -21.18 3.51
N GLU A 133 -16.22 -20.53 2.56
CA GLU A 133 -17.64 -20.69 2.30
C GLU A 133 -17.91 -21.98 1.51
N PRO A 134 -18.78 -22.86 2.00
CA PRO A 134 -19.00 -24.20 1.39
C PRO A 134 -19.35 -24.17 -0.09
N ASN A 135 -20.14 -23.16 -0.50
CA ASN A 135 -20.64 -23.04 -1.88
C ASN A 135 -19.54 -22.76 -2.90
N LEU A 136 -18.45 -22.10 -2.49
CA LEU A 136 -17.35 -21.66 -3.35
C LEU A 136 -15.99 -22.31 -3.03
N SER A 137 -15.91 -23.11 -1.96
CA SER A 137 -14.65 -23.67 -1.43
C SER A 137 -13.90 -24.59 -2.43
N GLY A 138 -14.62 -25.11 -3.42
CA GLY A 138 -14.03 -25.93 -4.50
C GLY A 138 -13.31 -25.14 -5.59
N LEU A 139 -13.49 -23.82 -5.65
CA LEU A 139 -12.87 -22.99 -6.68
C LEU A 139 -11.35 -22.86 -6.46
N ARG A 140 -10.63 -22.87 -7.56
CA ARG A 140 -9.19 -22.62 -7.57
C ARG A 140 -8.92 -21.11 -7.55
N VAL A 141 -8.58 -20.60 -6.38
CA VAL A 141 -8.34 -19.18 -6.15
C VAL A 141 -6.86 -18.93 -5.89
N GLY A 142 -6.28 -17.92 -6.54
CA GLY A 142 -4.91 -17.47 -6.32
C GLY A 142 -4.86 -15.98 -5.94
N PHE A 143 -3.96 -15.64 -5.01
CA PHE A 143 -3.63 -14.25 -4.67
C PHE A 143 -2.30 -13.90 -5.33
N VAL A 144 -2.31 -12.89 -6.18
CA VAL A 144 -1.14 -12.47 -6.96
C VAL A 144 -0.63 -11.13 -6.45
N THR A 145 0.66 -11.06 -6.13
CA THR A 145 1.31 -9.79 -5.84
C THR A 145 2.67 -9.69 -6.53
N PRO A 146 2.96 -8.57 -7.23
CA PRO A 146 4.27 -8.30 -7.79
C PRO A 146 5.36 -7.99 -6.74
N MET A 147 4.97 -7.82 -5.47
CA MET A 147 5.86 -7.46 -4.37
C MET A 147 6.41 -8.71 -3.66
N GLU A 148 7.72 -8.94 -3.74
CA GLU A 148 8.36 -10.10 -3.12
C GLU A 148 8.26 -10.12 -1.59
N SER A 149 8.36 -8.94 -0.95
CA SER A 149 8.19 -8.79 0.49
C SER A 149 6.79 -9.19 0.95
N LEU A 150 5.76 -8.58 0.36
CA LEU A 150 4.36 -8.88 0.65
C LEU A 150 4.03 -10.35 0.38
N ASN A 151 4.55 -10.93 -0.72
CA ASN A 151 4.37 -12.35 -1.04
C ASN A 151 4.87 -13.25 0.11
N LYS A 152 6.04 -12.95 0.69
CA LYS A 152 6.59 -13.70 1.81
C LYS A 152 5.76 -13.54 3.08
N THR A 153 5.36 -12.33 3.40
CA THR A 153 4.50 -12.04 4.55
C THR A 153 3.17 -12.79 4.44
N LEU A 154 2.52 -12.73 3.28
CA LEU A 154 1.24 -13.44 3.06
C LEU A 154 1.40 -14.96 3.12
N LYS A 155 2.50 -15.52 2.60
CA LYS A 155 2.80 -16.96 2.75
C LYS A 155 2.93 -17.37 4.22
N LYS A 156 3.53 -16.55 5.08
CA LYS A 156 3.55 -16.81 6.52
C LYS A 156 2.15 -16.74 7.11
N LEU A 157 1.38 -15.72 6.75
CA LEU A 157 0.02 -15.52 7.23
C LEU A 157 -0.89 -16.73 6.93
N THR A 158 -0.74 -17.39 5.78
CA THR A 158 -1.56 -18.57 5.43
C THR A 158 -1.41 -19.74 6.40
N HIS A 159 -0.33 -19.83 7.15
CA HIS A 159 -0.17 -20.88 8.17
C HIS A 159 -1.14 -20.72 9.37
N PHE A 160 -1.62 -19.50 9.59
CA PHE A 160 -2.53 -19.16 10.69
C PHE A 160 -4.00 -19.04 10.24
N LEU A 161 -4.25 -19.09 8.93
CA LEU A 161 -5.58 -18.91 8.34
C LEU A 161 -6.12 -20.25 7.80
N PRO A 162 -7.25 -20.75 8.32
CA PRO A 162 -7.85 -21.96 7.81
C PRO A 162 -8.25 -21.80 6.33
N GLY A 163 -8.14 -22.86 5.54
CA GLY A 163 -8.51 -22.87 4.14
C GLY A 163 -7.50 -22.28 3.17
N LEU A 164 -6.50 -21.50 3.65
CA LEU A 164 -5.45 -20.91 2.83
C LEU A 164 -4.14 -21.74 2.90
N LYS A 165 -3.39 -21.71 1.81
CA LYS A 165 -2.10 -22.41 1.68
C LYS A 165 -1.03 -21.45 1.11
N PRO A 166 0.26 -21.62 1.45
CA PRO A 166 1.35 -20.83 0.86
C PRO A 166 1.39 -20.91 -0.69
N SER A 167 0.93 -22.03 -1.27
CA SER A 167 0.83 -22.22 -2.72
C SER A 167 -0.24 -21.35 -3.39
N ASP A 168 -1.18 -20.78 -2.62
CA ASP A 168 -2.22 -19.91 -3.14
C ASP A 168 -1.68 -18.47 -3.34
N ILE A 169 -0.52 -18.14 -2.73
CA ILE A 169 0.12 -16.83 -2.84
C ILE A 169 1.19 -16.87 -3.94
N LEU A 170 0.99 -16.07 -4.98
CA LEU A 170 1.67 -16.17 -6.27
C LEU A 170 2.37 -14.86 -6.64
N THR A 171 3.43 -14.99 -7.44
CA THR A 171 3.92 -13.88 -8.26
C THR A 171 3.23 -13.91 -9.63
N PRO A 172 3.26 -12.84 -10.44
CA PRO A 172 2.75 -12.87 -11.81
C PRO A 172 3.35 -13.98 -12.67
N SER A 173 4.62 -14.35 -12.44
CA SER A 173 5.28 -15.46 -13.14
C SER A 173 4.82 -16.83 -12.67
N ASP A 174 4.41 -16.98 -11.40
CA ASP A 174 3.95 -18.27 -10.87
C ASP A 174 2.59 -18.64 -11.43
N VAL A 175 1.72 -17.66 -11.68
CA VAL A 175 0.41 -17.87 -12.32
C VAL A 175 0.56 -18.65 -13.62
N THR A 176 1.57 -18.33 -14.42
CA THR A 176 1.76 -18.90 -15.77
C THR A 176 2.34 -20.32 -15.78
N LYS A 177 2.73 -20.85 -14.63
CA LYS A 177 3.30 -22.20 -14.49
C LYS A 177 2.28 -23.26 -14.12
N ASN A 178 1.08 -22.85 -13.80
CA ASN A 178 0.01 -23.68 -13.28
C ASN A 178 -1.13 -23.81 -14.28
N ASP A 179 -2.06 -24.74 -14.02
CA ASP A 179 -3.33 -24.80 -14.74
C ASP A 179 -4.16 -23.53 -14.47
N ARG A 180 -5.13 -23.28 -15.34
CA ARG A 180 -6.02 -22.12 -15.28
C ARG A 180 -6.72 -22.03 -13.91
N TYR A 181 -6.82 -20.83 -13.39
CA TYR A 181 -7.52 -20.50 -12.15
C TYR A 181 -8.98 -20.15 -12.43
N ASP A 182 -9.86 -20.42 -11.47
CA ASP A 182 -11.21 -19.89 -11.52
C ASP A 182 -11.20 -18.38 -11.16
N ILE A 183 -10.39 -18.01 -10.17
CA ILE A 183 -10.29 -16.63 -9.68
C ILE A 183 -8.83 -16.26 -9.39
N LEU A 184 -8.40 -15.09 -9.85
CA LEU A 184 -7.16 -14.45 -9.44
C LEU A 184 -7.46 -13.09 -8.82
N LEU A 185 -6.99 -12.89 -7.60
CA LEU A 185 -7.02 -11.62 -6.88
C LEU A 185 -5.63 -10.99 -7.00
N VAL A 186 -5.52 -9.84 -7.67
CA VAL A 186 -4.24 -9.23 -8.04
C VAL A 186 -4.05 -7.95 -7.27
N ASP A 187 -3.26 -7.99 -6.21
CA ASP A 187 -2.92 -6.81 -5.42
C ASP A 187 -1.78 -6.01 -6.05
N GLU A 188 -1.77 -4.70 -5.80
CA GLU A 188 -0.80 -3.76 -6.39
C GLU A 188 -0.75 -3.88 -7.93
N ALA A 189 -1.91 -3.99 -8.59
CA ALA A 189 -2.00 -4.25 -10.03
C ALA A 189 -1.30 -3.19 -10.90
N HIS A 190 -1.17 -1.93 -10.42
CA HIS A 190 -0.40 -0.87 -11.07
C HIS A 190 1.09 -1.20 -11.21
N ARG A 191 1.60 -2.19 -10.47
CA ARG A 191 3.00 -2.67 -10.54
C ARG A 191 3.21 -3.80 -11.53
N LEU A 192 2.16 -4.36 -12.14
CA LEU A 192 2.28 -5.36 -13.19
C LEU A 192 3.13 -4.80 -14.32
N GLY A 193 4.16 -5.55 -14.71
CA GLY A 193 5.09 -5.12 -15.74
C GLY A 193 4.47 -5.09 -17.12
N ASN A 194 4.71 -4.02 -17.86
CA ASN A 194 4.52 -3.98 -19.31
C ASN A 194 5.57 -4.86 -20.01
N TYR A 195 5.42 -5.03 -21.33
CA TYR A 195 6.36 -5.81 -22.14
C TYR A 195 7.82 -5.31 -21.98
N LEU A 196 8.76 -6.26 -22.07
CA LEU A 196 10.19 -5.97 -21.97
C LEU A 196 10.80 -5.89 -23.35
N THR A 197 11.53 -4.83 -23.61
CA THR A 197 12.32 -4.64 -24.86
C THR A 197 13.81 -4.87 -24.67
N ALA A 198 14.28 -4.90 -23.42
CA ALA A 198 15.69 -5.12 -23.06
C ALA A 198 15.83 -5.55 -21.60
N GLY A 199 16.92 -6.20 -21.27
CA GLY A 199 17.31 -6.58 -19.91
C GLY A 199 17.42 -8.08 -19.69
N ALA A 200 17.96 -8.48 -18.55
CA ALA A 200 18.26 -9.89 -18.23
C ALA A 200 17.01 -10.82 -18.24
N GLY A 201 15.80 -10.28 -18.01
CA GLY A 201 14.56 -11.04 -17.97
C GLY A 201 13.85 -11.23 -19.33
N ILE A 202 14.34 -10.62 -20.42
CA ILE A 202 13.60 -10.56 -21.69
C ILE A 202 13.32 -11.95 -22.28
N LYS A 203 14.28 -12.85 -22.23
CA LYS A 203 14.13 -14.22 -22.77
C LYS A 203 13.06 -15.00 -21.99
N ALA A 204 13.09 -14.90 -20.66
CA ALA A 204 12.08 -15.55 -19.82
C ALA A 204 10.69 -14.96 -20.04
N PHE A 205 10.61 -13.64 -20.27
CA PHE A 205 9.37 -12.95 -20.59
C PHE A 205 8.78 -13.43 -21.93
N TYR A 206 9.59 -13.48 -23.00
CA TYR A 206 9.17 -13.94 -24.32
C TYR A 206 8.76 -15.42 -24.32
N ASN A 207 9.54 -16.29 -23.67
CA ASN A 207 9.17 -17.69 -23.51
C ASN A 207 7.82 -17.87 -22.81
N THR A 208 7.50 -16.97 -21.86
CA THR A 208 6.19 -16.98 -21.19
C THR A 208 5.07 -16.55 -22.12
N CYS A 209 5.27 -15.50 -22.92
CA CYS A 209 4.30 -15.07 -23.94
C CYS A 209 4.05 -16.18 -24.97
N GLU A 210 5.10 -16.82 -25.47
CA GLU A 210 4.99 -17.94 -26.43
C GLU A 210 4.20 -19.12 -25.85
N ARG A 211 4.50 -19.53 -24.62
CA ARG A 211 3.77 -20.61 -23.94
C ARG A 211 2.30 -20.30 -23.74
N LEU A 212 1.94 -19.04 -23.50
CA LEU A 212 0.57 -18.57 -23.34
C LEU A 212 -0.11 -18.24 -24.69
N ASN A 213 0.59 -18.39 -25.80
CA ASN A 213 0.15 -17.97 -27.12
C ASN A 213 -0.26 -16.49 -27.17
N LEU A 214 0.62 -15.64 -26.60
CA LEU A 214 0.48 -14.19 -26.53
C LEU A 214 1.60 -13.49 -27.31
N PRO A 215 1.36 -12.30 -27.90
CA PRO A 215 2.40 -11.49 -28.51
C PRO A 215 3.50 -11.10 -27.51
N HIS A 216 4.73 -10.88 -27.97
CA HIS A 216 5.84 -10.39 -27.13
C HIS A 216 5.62 -8.96 -26.60
N THR A 217 4.65 -8.24 -27.14
CA THR A 217 4.19 -6.92 -26.66
C THR A 217 3.18 -6.99 -25.53
N SER A 218 2.78 -8.20 -25.10
CA SER A 218 1.87 -8.41 -23.99
C SER A 218 2.47 -7.96 -22.66
N SER A 219 1.62 -7.71 -21.68
CA SER A 219 1.99 -7.34 -20.31
C SER A 219 1.78 -8.52 -19.34
N GLN A 220 2.21 -8.35 -18.10
CA GLN A 220 1.86 -9.33 -17.06
C GLN A 220 0.35 -9.35 -16.75
N ALA A 221 -0.39 -8.27 -17.03
CA ALA A 221 -1.85 -8.27 -16.95
C ALA A 221 -2.46 -9.24 -17.99
N ASP A 222 -1.93 -9.23 -19.21
CA ASP A 222 -2.38 -10.17 -20.26
C ASP A 222 -2.11 -11.63 -19.86
N TRP A 223 -1.01 -11.92 -19.16
CA TRP A 223 -0.75 -13.25 -18.61
C TRP A 223 -1.82 -13.67 -17.60
N ILE A 224 -2.21 -12.75 -16.71
CA ILE A 224 -3.23 -12.99 -15.69
C ILE A 224 -4.58 -13.28 -16.35
N PHE A 225 -5.01 -12.44 -17.29
CA PHE A 225 -6.28 -12.62 -18.00
C PHE A 225 -6.34 -13.94 -18.77
N LYS A 226 -5.19 -14.37 -19.33
CA LYS A 226 -5.09 -15.65 -20.03
C LYS A 226 -5.16 -16.85 -19.09
N CYS A 227 -4.75 -16.69 -17.81
CA CYS A 227 -4.61 -17.79 -16.86
C CYS A 227 -5.79 -17.94 -15.89
N CYS A 228 -6.84 -17.13 -15.98
CA CYS A 228 -8.01 -17.25 -15.12
C CYS A 228 -9.32 -16.95 -15.86
N ASP A 229 -10.44 -17.32 -15.22
CA ASP A 229 -11.77 -16.95 -15.71
C ASP A 229 -12.19 -15.60 -15.16
N LYS A 230 -11.84 -15.31 -13.90
CA LYS A 230 -12.16 -14.03 -13.25
C LYS A 230 -10.91 -13.42 -12.64
N ALA A 231 -10.59 -12.19 -13.03
CA ALA A 231 -9.51 -11.41 -12.46
C ALA A 231 -10.06 -10.20 -11.68
N TYR A 232 -9.63 -10.04 -10.42
CA TYR A 232 -9.92 -8.87 -9.61
C TYR A 232 -8.63 -8.08 -9.42
N LEU A 233 -8.53 -6.90 -10.03
CA LEU A 233 -7.35 -6.05 -10.01
C LEU A 233 -7.52 -4.96 -8.96
N PHE A 234 -6.77 -5.02 -7.86
CA PHE A 234 -6.72 -3.96 -6.87
C PHE A 234 -5.69 -2.93 -7.34
N TYR A 235 -6.19 -1.76 -7.74
CA TYR A 235 -5.45 -0.80 -8.54
C TYR A 235 -5.44 0.60 -7.90
N ASP A 236 -4.31 1.32 -8.07
CA ASP A 236 -4.17 2.71 -7.65
C ASP A 236 -3.29 3.48 -8.68
N PRO A 237 -3.87 4.34 -9.49
CA PRO A 237 -3.10 5.08 -10.49
C PRO A 237 -2.09 6.06 -9.90
N LYS A 238 -2.35 6.63 -8.70
CA LYS A 238 -1.45 7.56 -8.02
C LYS A 238 -0.22 6.85 -7.39
N GLN A 239 -0.24 5.52 -7.26
CA GLN A 239 0.89 4.73 -6.75
C GLN A 239 1.79 4.16 -7.85
N GLN A 240 1.59 4.53 -9.09
CA GLN A 240 2.49 4.12 -10.17
C GLN A 240 3.79 4.93 -10.13
N VAL A 241 4.86 4.28 -9.70
CA VAL A 241 6.21 4.88 -9.55
C VAL A 241 7.25 4.24 -10.48
N ARG A 242 6.79 3.49 -11.49
CA ARG A 242 7.67 2.81 -12.47
C ARG A 242 7.16 3.04 -13.89
N ALA A 243 8.03 3.46 -14.79
CA ALA A 243 7.70 3.61 -16.22
C ALA A 243 7.25 2.29 -16.90
N SER A 244 7.66 1.15 -16.35
CA SER A 244 7.28 -0.18 -16.85
C SER A 244 6.04 -0.76 -16.16
N GLY A 245 5.39 -0.05 -15.25
CA GLY A 245 4.16 -0.49 -14.61
C GLY A 245 2.93 -0.29 -15.50
N LEU A 246 1.85 -0.95 -15.13
CA LEU A 246 0.55 -0.83 -15.81
C LEU A 246 -0.06 0.54 -15.45
N ASN A 247 0.05 1.52 -16.34
CA ASN A 247 -0.60 2.82 -16.16
C ASN A 247 -2.08 2.77 -16.51
N ARG A 248 -2.84 3.81 -16.14
CA ARG A 248 -4.30 3.85 -16.35
C ARG A 248 -4.67 3.72 -17.83
N ASP A 249 -3.99 4.44 -18.72
CA ASP A 249 -4.28 4.43 -20.16
C ASP A 249 -4.05 3.02 -20.75
N ALA A 250 -2.95 2.36 -20.36
CA ALA A 250 -2.66 0.99 -20.79
C ALA A 250 -3.66 -0.03 -20.24
N LEU A 251 -4.15 0.17 -19.01
CA LEU A 251 -5.20 -0.66 -18.43
C LEU A 251 -6.51 -0.49 -19.19
N GLU A 252 -6.96 0.75 -19.42
CA GLU A 252 -8.18 1.05 -20.17
C GLU A 252 -8.17 0.49 -21.59
N GLN A 253 -7.06 0.62 -22.30
CA GLN A 253 -6.92 0.01 -23.61
C GLN A 253 -7.12 -1.51 -23.58
N ARG A 254 -6.62 -2.19 -22.54
CA ARG A 254 -6.80 -3.63 -22.39
C ARG A 254 -8.21 -4.02 -22.00
N LEU A 255 -8.84 -3.26 -21.12
CA LEU A 255 -10.24 -3.50 -20.76
C LEU A 255 -11.15 -3.37 -21.99
N ASN A 256 -10.97 -2.33 -22.81
CA ASN A 256 -11.71 -2.15 -24.06
C ASN A 256 -11.51 -3.35 -25.03
N GLN A 257 -10.27 -3.83 -25.17
CA GLN A 257 -9.98 -5.03 -26.00
C GLN A 257 -10.64 -6.30 -25.48
N LEU A 258 -10.75 -6.45 -24.16
CA LEU A 258 -11.45 -7.56 -23.53
C LEU A 258 -12.95 -7.49 -23.77
N GLU A 259 -13.56 -6.31 -23.65
CA GLU A 259 -14.97 -6.08 -23.95
C GLU A 259 -15.31 -6.36 -25.41
N GLU A 260 -14.46 -5.91 -26.35
CA GLU A 260 -14.58 -6.23 -27.77
C GLU A 260 -14.52 -7.76 -28.04
N SER A 261 -13.82 -8.50 -27.17
CA SER A 261 -13.73 -9.97 -27.21
C SER A 261 -14.86 -10.67 -26.46
N GLY A 262 -15.83 -9.93 -25.89
CA GLY A 262 -16.97 -10.48 -25.17
C GLY A 262 -16.70 -10.83 -23.69
N ILE A 263 -15.59 -10.36 -23.12
CA ILE A 263 -15.27 -10.51 -21.70
C ILE A 263 -15.86 -9.33 -20.95
N GLU A 264 -16.64 -9.59 -19.89
CA GLU A 264 -17.24 -8.53 -19.08
C GLU A 264 -16.17 -7.77 -18.29
N THR A 265 -16.26 -6.44 -18.25
CA THR A 265 -15.45 -5.60 -17.36
C THR A 265 -16.30 -4.82 -16.38
N GLU A 266 -15.76 -4.52 -15.20
CA GLU A 266 -16.46 -3.83 -14.13
C GLU A 266 -15.48 -3.04 -13.26
N GLU A 267 -15.90 -1.92 -12.69
CA GLU A 267 -15.11 -1.13 -11.76
C GLU A 267 -15.85 -0.88 -10.44
N PHE A 268 -15.14 -1.06 -9.32
CA PHE A 268 -15.53 -0.60 -7.99
C PHE A 268 -14.58 0.49 -7.52
N ASN A 269 -15.08 1.42 -6.73
CA ASN A 269 -14.29 2.49 -6.15
C ASN A 269 -14.40 2.46 -4.62
N LEU A 270 -13.26 2.30 -3.94
CA LEU A 270 -13.16 2.41 -2.49
C LEU A 270 -12.89 3.87 -2.14
N SER A 271 -13.75 4.44 -1.31
CA SER A 271 -13.68 5.85 -0.91
C SER A 271 -13.10 6.04 0.49
N THR A 272 -13.25 5.07 1.39
CA THR A 272 -12.87 5.23 2.80
C THR A 272 -11.38 4.96 3.02
N GLN A 273 -10.63 5.98 3.40
CA GLN A 273 -9.22 5.90 3.77
C GLN A 273 -9.06 5.59 5.27
N MET A 274 -8.18 4.64 5.62
CA MET A 274 -7.98 4.16 7.00
C MET A 274 -6.55 4.24 7.52
N ARG A 275 -5.57 4.52 6.64
CA ARG A 275 -4.15 4.51 7.01
C ARG A 275 -3.73 5.79 7.70
N VAL A 276 -3.98 6.92 7.05
CA VAL A 276 -3.51 8.22 7.49
C VAL A 276 -4.58 8.88 8.34
N ARG A 277 -4.24 9.30 9.56
CA ARG A 277 -5.19 9.99 10.45
C ARG A 277 -5.67 11.35 9.91
N GLY A 278 -4.96 11.90 8.93
CA GLY A 278 -5.38 13.11 8.21
C GLY A 278 -6.53 12.90 7.21
N GLY A 279 -6.99 11.67 7.00
CA GLY A 279 -8.12 11.38 6.10
C GLY A 279 -7.80 11.53 4.62
N ASP A 280 -8.86 11.53 3.80
CA ASP A 280 -8.76 11.72 2.35
C ASP A 280 -8.33 13.15 2.01
N GLU A 281 -8.75 14.13 2.81
CA GLU A 281 -8.39 15.54 2.66
C GLU A 281 -6.87 15.74 2.70
N TYR A 282 -6.16 15.03 3.57
CA TYR A 282 -4.69 15.04 3.60
C TYR A 282 -4.09 14.48 2.31
N LEU A 283 -4.63 13.38 1.80
CA LEU A 283 -4.14 12.75 0.57
C LEU A 283 -4.30 13.69 -0.63
N ASP A 284 -5.47 14.31 -0.75
CA ASP A 284 -5.76 15.26 -1.83
C ASP A 284 -4.94 16.54 -1.68
N PHE A 285 -4.82 17.07 -0.46
CA PHE A 285 -3.97 18.21 -0.15
C PHE A 285 -2.51 17.99 -0.58
N VAL A 286 -1.91 16.87 -0.18
CA VAL A 286 -0.52 16.54 -0.56
C VAL A 286 -0.37 16.37 -2.07
N TYR A 287 -1.33 15.70 -2.72
CA TYR A 287 -1.30 15.52 -4.15
C TYR A 287 -1.41 16.85 -4.89
N ASP A 288 -2.33 17.71 -4.50
CA ASP A 288 -2.55 19.01 -5.11
C ASP A 288 -1.34 19.96 -4.96
N LEU A 289 -0.64 19.90 -3.82
CA LEU A 289 0.62 20.64 -3.63
C LEU A 289 1.70 20.22 -4.64
N LEU A 290 1.82 18.92 -4.90
CA LEU A 290 2.83 18.37 -5.80
C LEU A 290 2.42 18.45 -7.28
N ASP A 291 1.13 18.40 -7.59
CA ASP A 291 0.55 18.42 -8.96
C ASP A 291 0.14 19.84 -9.43
N ASN A 292 0.70 20.86 -8.79
CA ASN A 292 0.47 22.27 -9.16
C ASN A 292 -1.00 22.76 -9.05
N LYS A 293 -1.77 22.15 -8.18
CA LYS A 293 -3.16 22.49 -7.88
C LYS A 293 -3.36 23.17 -6.52
N ALA A 294 -2.28 23.63 -5.90
CA ALA A 294 -2.31 24.28 -4.59
C ALA A 294 -3.24 25.50 -4.50
N TYR A 295 -3.60 26.10 -5.65
CA TYR A 295 -4.61 27.16 -5.69
C TYR A 295 -5.97 26.72 -5.13
N MET A 296 -6.27 25.44 -5.10
CA MET A 296 -7.49 24.90 -4.49
C MET A 296 -7.48 25.04 -2.95
N HIS A 297 -6.31 25.23 -2.36
CA HIS A 297 -6.09 25.43 -0.93
C HIS A 297 -5.61 26.85 -0.59
N ALA A 298 -5.85 27.82 -1.50
CA ALA A 298 -5.31 29.17 -1.37
C ALA A 298 -5.77 29.87 -0.09
N GLY A 299 -4.80 30.35 0.68
CA GLY A 299 -5.03 31.11 1.92
C GLY A 299 -5.21 30.26 3.17
N MET A 300 -5.11 28.94 3.09
CA MET A 300 -5.24 28.04 4.24
C MET A 300 -3.94 27.27 4.51
N LYS A 301 -3.48 27.29 5.76
CA LYS A 301 -2.39 26.43 6.21
C LYS A 301 -2.95 25.08 6.67
N PHE A 302 -2.10 24.06 6.64
CA PHE A 302 -2.46 22.70 7.08
C PHE A 302 -3.17 22.69 8.44
N ASP A 303 -2.62 23.40 9.44
CA ASP A 303 -3.21 23.47 10.77
C ASP A 303 -4.60 24.12 10.80
N GLU A 304 -4.87 25.05 9.89
CA GLU A 304 -6.18 25.72 9.74
C GLU A 304 -7.19 24.81 9.03
N LEU A 305 -6.76 24.11 7.97
CA LEU A 305 -7.59 23.17 7.22
C LEU A 305 -8.04 21.98 8.08
N PHE A 306 -7.15 21.48 8.93
CA PHE A 306 -7.39 20.28 9.73
C PHE A 306 -7.70 20.58 11.21
N ALA A 307 -7.76 21.87 11.63
CA ALA A 307 -8.12 22.26 12.98
C ALA A 307 -9.59 22.08 13.33
N SER A 308 -10.46 22.14 12.33
CA SER A 308 -11.91 22.14 12.46
C SER A 308 -12.59 20.84 12.02
N GLU A 309 -11.81 19.81 11.61
CA GLU A 309 -12.39 18.54 11.21
C GLU A 309 -13.26 17.94 12.31
N PRO A 310 -14.52 17.62 12.01
CA PRO A 310 -15.35 16.89 12.94
C PRO A 310 -14.71 15.55 13.22
N TYR A 311 -14.69 15.20 14.48
CA TYR A 311 -14.30 13.92 14.98
C TYR A 311 -14.84 12.77 14.09
N ASP A 312 -13.95 12.02 13.48
CA ASP A 312 -14.29 10.75 12.86
C ASP A 312 -14.42 9.70 13.97
N SER A 313 -15.64 9.26 14.25
CA SER A 313 -15.94 8.19 15.22
C SER A 313 -15.13 6.91 14.99
N ARG A 314 -14.60 6.73 13.79
CA ARG A 314 -13.71 5.63 13.39
C ARG A 314 -12.31 5.74 13.98
N VAL A 315 -11.85 6.94 14.34
CA VAL A 315 -10.47 7.22 14.76
C VAL A 315 -10.31 7.41 16.28
N GLY A 316 -11.37 7.58 17.05
CA GLY A 316 -11.34 7.71 18.51
C GLY A 316 -12.18 8.88 19.07
N ASP A 317 -12.31 8.98 20.39
CA ASP A 317 -13.06 9.99 21.14
C ASP A 317 -12.45 11.39 20.97
N PRO A 318 -13.22 12.48 20.75
CA PRO A 318 -12.74 13.86 20.75
C PRO A 318 -12.05 14.28 22.06
N ASN A 319 -12.32 13.58 23.17
CA ASN A 319 -11.64 13.76 24.44
C ASN A 319 -10.48 12.78 24.66
N SER A 320 -10.15 11.93 23.67
CA SER A 320 -9.00 11.05 23.79
C SER A 320 -7.71 11.86 23.53
N ASP A 321 -6.65 11.57 24.29
CA ASP A 321 -5.29 12.06 24.06
C ASP A 321 -4.66 11.56 22.73
N VAL A 322 -5.50 11.22 21.75
CA VAL A 322 -5.01 10.76 20.42
C VAL A 322 -4.52 11.99 19.65
N PRO A 323 -3.22 12.10 19.41
CA PRO A 323 -2.67 13.25 18.71
C PRO A 323 -3.30 13.40 17.32
N ARG A 324 -3.60 14.64 16.94
CA ARG A 324 -3.92 14.99 15.55
C ARG A 324 -2.80 14.54 14.63
N TYR A 325 -3.10 14.33 13.34
CA TYR A 325 -2.07 14.08 12.36
C TYR A 325 -1.02 15.18 12.37
N GLN A 326 0.26 14.81 12.54
CA GLN A 326 1.35 15.76 12.59
C GLN A 326 1.95 15.94 11.20
N PHE A 327 1.96 17.18 10.70
CA PHE A 327 2.56 17.48 9.41
C PHE A 327 3.36 18.77 9.49
N GLY A 328 4.63 18.74 9.09
CA GLY A 328 5.51 19.91 9.18
C GLY A 328 6.77 19.81 8.34
N ILE A 329 7.36 20.96 8.05
CA ILE A 329 8.69 21.09 7.42
C ILE A 329 9.69 21.35 8.53
N VAL A 330 10.74 20.55 8.63
CA VAL A 330 11.85 20.78 9.55
C VAL A 330 12.94 21.56 8.84
N ASP A 331 13.37 22.65 9.44
CA ASP A 331 14.24 23.65 8.79
C ASP A 331 15.67 23.12 8.57
N ARG A 332 16.27 22.49 9.60
CA ARG A 332 17.64 21.98 9.60
C ARG A 332 17.65 20.47 9.51
N PHE A 333 18.57 19.90 8.72
CA PHE A 333 18.65 18.44 8.58
C PHE A 333 19.08 17.73 9.88
N GLU A 334 19.86 18.38 10.73
CA GLU A 334 20.23 17.86 12.05
C GLU A 334 18.99 17.69 12.95
N ASP A 335 18.11 18.70 12.97
CA ASP A 335 16.88 18.67 13.77
C ASP A 335 15.90 17.63 13.20
N PHE A 336 15.82 17.49 11.88
CA PHE A 336 15.05 16.45 11.20
C PHE A 336 15.50 15.04 11.63
N CYS A 337 16.81 14.78 11.67
CA CYS A 337 17.35 13.50 12.13
C CYS A 337 17.07 13.27 13.63
N SER A 338 17.19 14.31 14.46
CA SER A 338 16.95 14.23 15.90
C SER A 338 15.47 13.97 16.22
N LEU A 339 14.57 14.63 15.50
CA LEU A 339 13.13 14.42 15.63
C LEU A 339 12.74 12.99 15.23
N GLN A 340 13.30 12.48 14.13
CA GLN A 340 13.04 11.10 13.70
C GLN A 340 13.47 10.09 14.77
N GLN A 341 14.66 10.25 15.36
CA GLN A 341 15.13 9.37 16.42
C GLN A 341 14.25 9.44 17.68
N THR A 342 13.72 10.63 17.98
CA THR A 342 12.77 10.81 19.09
C THR A 342 11.49 10.04 18.83
N LYS A 343 10.90 10.21 17.63
CA LYS A 343 9.68 9.50 17.23
C LYS A 343 9.87 8.00 17.14
N GLU A 344 11.04 7.53 16.70
CA GLU A 344 11.39 6.11 16.69
C GLU A 344 11.37 5.49 18.09
N LYS A 345 11.89 6.20 19.09
CA LYS A 345 11.87 5.74 20.49
C LYS A 345 10.47 5.80 21.13
N GLU A 346 9.63 6.73 20.69
CA GLU A 346 8.28 6.90 21.22
C GLU A 346 7.31 5.82 20.74
N VAL A 347 7.34 5.49 19.44
CA VAL A 347 6.29 4.67 18.81
C VAL A 347 6.79 3.62 17.83
N ASP A 348 8.10 3.50 17.62
CA ASP A 348 8.72 2.65 16.58
C ASP A 348 8.27 3.00 15.15
N LEU A 349 8.79 2.29 14.14
CA LEU A 349 8.42 2.45 12.71
C LEU A 349 8.40 3.92 12.21
N SER A 350 9.33 4.75 12.73
CA SER A 350 9.56 6.12 12.25
C SER A 350 10.76 6.10 11.32
N ARG A 351 10.54 6.19 10.00
CA ARG A 351 11.58 5.93 8.99
C ARG A 351 11.87 7.15 8.12
N MET A 352 13.16 7.41 7.90
CA MET A 352 13.58 8.35 6.86
C MET A 352 13.46 7.73 5.48
N THR A 353 12.92 8.48 4.53
CA THR A 353 12.71 8.05 3.15
C THR A 353 13.02 9.16 2.18
N ALA A 354 13.40 8.83 0.95
CA ALA A 354 13.67 9.81 -0.09
C ALA A 354 13.30 9.31 -1.49
N GLY A 355 13.09 10.24 -2.42
CA GLY A 355 13.07 9.96 -3.85
C GLY A 355 14.45 9.48 -4.35
N PHE A 356 14.49 8.97 -5.56
CA PHE A 356 15.73 8.38 -6.12
C PHE A 356 16.69 9.45 -6.66
N ALA A 357 17.02 10.44 -5.81
CA ALA A 357 17.78 11.63 -6.18
C ALA A 357 19.30 11.50 -6.02
N TRP A 358 19.78 10.50 -5.32
CA TRP A 358 21.20 10.27 -5.09
C TRP A 358 21.66 8.94 -5.66
N LYS A 359 22.93 8.90 -6.08
CA LYS A 359 23.55 7.67 -6.59
C LYS A 359 23.73 6.67 -5.45
N TRP A 360 23.53 5.40 -5.74
CA TRP A 360 23.65 4.34 -4.76
C TRP A 360 25.08 3.79 -4.73
N GLU A 361 25.98 4.51 -4.05
CA GLU A 361 27.41 4.17 -3.97
C GLU A 361 27.64 2.92 -3.10
N THR A 362 26.83 2.74 -2.05
CA THR A 362 26.95 1.60 -1.13
C THR A 362 26.64 0.25 -1.79
N LYS A 363 26.10 0.22 -3.01
CA LYS A 363 25.98 -1.03 -3.81
C LYS A 363 27.33 -1.64 -4.12
N THR A 364 28.33 -0.81 -4.37
CA THR A 364 29.68 -1.22 -4.77
C THR A 364 30.72 -1.01 -3.68
N ASN A 365 30.59 0.03 -2.87
CA ASN A 365 31.48 0.36 -1.77
C ASN A 365 30.68 0.45 -0.47
N LYS A 366 30.79 -0.57 0.38
CA LYS A 366 30.04 -0.67 1.64
C LYS A 366 30.42 0.38 2.68
N ASP A 367 31.58 0.99 2.55
CA ASP A 367 32.08 2.02 3.49
C ASP A 367 31.67 3.43 3.07
N ALA A 368 31.13 3.60 1.86
CA ALA A 368 30.65 4.88 1.36
C ALA A 368 29.36 5.34 2.04
N PHE A 369 29.04 6.60 1.79
CA PHE A 369 27.71 7.19 2.06
C PHE A 369 27.07 7.60 0.76
N ASP A 370 25.75 7.44 0.67
CA ASP A 370 24.99 7.70 -0.55
C ASP A 370 24.41 9.12 -0.57
N ILE A 371 24.02 9.62 0.60
CA ILE A 371 23.31 10.89 0.81
C ILE A 371 24.13 11.71 1.79
N VAL A 372 24.51 12.94 1.42
CA VAL A 372 25.16 13.88 2.33
C VAL A 372 24.41 15.21 2.26
N ILE A 373 23.83 15.61 3.37
CA ILE A 373 23.06 16.85 3.50
C ILE A 373 23.62 17.61 4.72
N ASP A 374 23.97 18.88 4.54
CA ASP A 374 24.56 19.75 5.57
C ASP A 374 25.76 19.11 6.30
N GLY A 375 26.54 18.30 5.60
CA GLY A 375 27.68 17.55 6.14
C GLY A 375 27.30 16.28 6.91
N ILE A 376 26.02 15.97 7.06
CA ILE A 376 25.53 14.75 7.73
C ILE A 376 25.37 13.62 6.72
N PRO A 377 26.16 12.54 6.85
CA PRO A 377 26.11 11.43 5.92
C PRO A 377 25.00 10.41 6.29
N LYS A 378 24.34 9.88 5.28
CA LYS A 378 23.36 8.78 5.38
C LYS A 378 23.62 7.73 4.31
N ARG A 379 23.13 6.52 4.55
CA ARG A 379 23.18 5.40 3.60
C ARG A 379 21.78 5.07 3.13
N TRP A 380 21.66 4.61 1.87
CA TRP A 380 20.47 3.95 1.41
C TRP A 380 20.24 2.63 2.16
N ASN A 381 19.02 2.15 2.12
CA ASN A 381 18.63 0.87 2.68
C ASN A 381 19.60 -0.27 2.33
N SER A 382 20.18 -0.90 3.35
CA SER A 382 21.15 -2.00 3.22
C SER A 382 20.54 -3.29 2.68
N THR A 383 19.23 -3.46 2.83
CA THR A 383 18.44 -4.57 2.28
C THR A 383 17.27 -4.06 1.46
N GLN A 384 16.88 -4.82 0.43
CA GLN A 384 15.68 -4.54 -0.34
C GLN A 384 14.46 -5.33 0.16
N LYS A 385 14.71 -6.36 0.97
CA LYS A 385 13.67 -7.26 1.48
C LYS A 385 13.38 -6.88 2.92
N ASP A 386 12.15 -6.47 3.15
CA ASP A 386 11.66 -6.14 4.49
C ASP A 386 12.55 -5.12 5.24
N TRP A 387 12.99 -4.09 4.51
CA TRP A 387 13.88 -3.08 5.08
C TRP A 387 13.25 -2.34 6.25
N VAL A 388 11.97 -2.02 6.18
CA VAL A 388 11.24 -1.25 7.21
C VAL A 388 11.41 -1.87 8.60
N ASN A 389 11.45 -3.21 8.67
CA ASN A 389 11.60 -3.99 9.90
C ASN A 389 13.07 -4.41 10.18
N SER A 390 14.03 -3.98 9.35
CA SER A 390 15.43 -4.35 9.55
C SER A 390 16.09 -3.57 10.68
N ALA A 391 17.06 -4.16 11.34
CA ALA A 391 17.76 -3.59 12.51
C ALA A 391 18.40 -2.20 12.23
N ASN A 392 18.79 -1.92 10.98
CA ASN A 392 19.44 -0.67 10.62
C ASN A 392 18.47 0.39 10.05
N ALA A 393 17.19 0.04 9.83
CA ALA A 393 16.24 0.89 9.14
C ALA A 393 16.07 2.28 9.77
N ALA A 394 16.13 2.37 11.10
CA ALA A 394 16.03 3.65 11.82
C ALA A 394 17.18 4.62 11.53
N ASN A 395 18.34 4.13 11.07
CA ASN A 395 19.53 4.95 10.79
C ASN A 395 19.78 5.17 9.29
N GLU A 396 19.07 4.45 8.44
CA GLU A 396 19.19 4.47 6.98
C GLU A 396 18.07 5.29 6.35
N VAL A 397 18.18 5.54 5.05
CA VAL A 397 17.14 6.19 4.24
C VAL A 397 16.55 5.14 3.31
N GLY A 398 15.24 4.90 3.41
CA GLY A 398 14.52 4.02 2.50
C GLY A 398 14.23 4.66 1.15
N CYS A 399 14.40 3.91 0.07
CA CYS A 399 13.94 4.37 -1.23
C CYS A 399 12.47 3.97 -1.45
N ILE A 400 11.81 4.62 -2.43
CA ILE A 400 10.41 4.35 -2.77
C ILE A 400 10.09 2.86 -2.97
N HIS A 401 11.03 2.10 -3.53
CA HIS A 401 10.82 0.68 -3.84
C HIS A 401 10.85 -0.24 -2.61
N THR A 402 11.47 0.20 -1.52
CA THR A 402 11.56 -0.57 -0.27
C THR A 402 10.47 -0.19 0.74
N VAL A 403 9.85 0.97 0.58
CA VAL A 403 8.84 1.50 1.50
C VAL A 403 7.42 1.32 0.97
N GLN A 404 7.25 1.29 -0.34
CA GLN A 404 5.93 1.09 -0.94
C GLN A 404 5.32 -0.24 -0.50
N GLY A 405 4.07 -0.21 -0.02
CA GLY A 405 3.36 -1.37 0.54
C GLY A 405 3.46 -1.49 2.07
N TYR A 406 4.40 -0.77 2.71
CA TYR A 406 4.49 -0.71 4.17
C TYR A 406 3.84 0.54 4.75
N ASP A 407 3.34 0.43 5.98
CA ASP A 407 2.84 1.53 6.78
C ASP A 407 3.88 1.91 7.83
N LEU A 408 4.07 3.21 8.02
CA LEU A 408 4.98 3.78 9.01
C LEU A 408 4.16 4.49 10.10
N ASN A 409 4.65 4.50 11.34
CA ASN A 409 4.03 5.34 12.35
C ASN A 409 4.29 6.82 12.03
N TYR A 410 5.55 7.18 11.73
CA TYR A 410 5.90 8.48 11.19
C TYR A 410 6.73 8.36 9.92
N GLY A 411 6.34 9.11 8.89
CA GLY A 411 7.12 9.30 7.68
C GLY A 411 8.05 10.49 7.80
N PHE A 412 9.35 10.31 7.59
CA PHE A 412 10.34 11.38 7.49
C PHE A 412 10.83 11.46 6.06
N VAL A 413 10.29 12.40 5.27
CA VAL A 413 10.51 12.43 3.83
C VAL A 413 11.50 13.53 3.44
N ILE A 414 12.57 13.13 2.77
CA ILE A 414 13.55 14.06 2.19
C ILE A 414 13.14 14.33 0.74
N LEU A 415 12.65 15.55 0.46
CA LEU A 415 12.44 16.03 -0.89
C LEU A 415 13.79 16.40 -1.49
N GLY A 416 14.30 15.55 -2.38
CA GLY A 416 15.64 15.61 -2.91
C GLY A 416 15.81 16.63 -4.05
N PRO A 417 17.03 16.74 -4.61
CA PRO A 417 17.32 17.67 -5.69
C PRO A 417 16.73 17.27 -7.06
N ASP A 418 15.97 16.18 -7.13
CA ASP A 418 15.22 15.74 -8.30
C ASP A 418 13.84 16.40 -8.44
N ILE A 419 13.39 17.14 -7.41
CA ILE A 419 12.16 17.95 -7.42
C ILE A 419 12.47 19.37 -6.94
N TYR A 420 11.90 20.39 -7.59
CA TYR A 420 12.15 21.79 -7.28
C TYR A 420 10.94 22.67 -7.64
N TYR A 421 10.91 23.90 -7.15
CA TYR A 421 9.92 24.88 -7.57
C TYR A 421 10.51 25.87 -8.57
N ASP A 422 9.91 25.96 -9.76
CA ASP A 422 10.26 26.90 -10.80
C ASP A 422 9.46 28.21 -10.58
N SER A 423 10.11 29.25 -10.09
CA SER A 423 9.44 30.52 -9.78
C SER A 423 8.95 31.25 -11.03
N ASP A 424 9.59 31.06 -12.19
CA ASP A 424 9.18 31.67 -13.44
C ASP A 424 7.91 31.01 -14.00
N LYS A 425 7.77 29.70 -13.81
CA LYS A 425 6.58 28.96 -14.20
C LYS A 425 5.49 28.96 -13.12
N GLY A 426 5.84 29.29 -11.88
CA GLY A 426 4.94 29.17 -10.73
C GLY A 426 4.54 27.72 -10.46
N ALA A 427 5.43 26.74 -10.64
CA ALA A 427 5.11 25.33 -10.66
C ALA A 427 6.19 24.45 -10.02
N VAL A 428 5.74 23.34 -9.40
CA VAL A 428 6.61 22.23 -9.00
C VAL A 428 7.07 21.49 -10.26
N CYS A 429 8.37 21.36 -10.42
CA CYS A 429 9.03 20.75 -11.57
C CYS A 429 10.01 19.65 -11.11
N VAL A 430 10.40 18.80 -12.04
CA VAL A 430 11.39 17.74 -11.79
C VAL A 430 12.70 17.98 -12.52
N ASN A 431 13.80 17.66 -11.84
CA ASN A 431 15.13 17.71 -12.43
C ASN A 431 15.61 16.30 -12.82
N LYS A 432 15.47 15.98 -14.10
CA LYS A 432 15.88 14.67 -14.64
C LYS A 432 17.35 14.36 -14.44
N ALA A 433 18.26 15.35 -14.42
CA ALA A 433 19.68 15.11 -14.22
C ALA A 433 19.95 14.53 -12.82
N ASN A 434 19.15 14.95 -11.85
CA ASN A 434 19.26 14.50 -10.47
C ASN A 434 18.49 13.21 -10.17
N PHE A 435 17.51 12.83 -10.97
CA PHE A 435 16.86 11.53 -10.82
C PHE A 435 17.80 10.39 -11.24
N LYS A 436 18.07 9.42 -10.37
CA LYS A 436 19.14 8.42 -10.55
C LYS A 436 18.63 7.02 -10.94
N ASP A 437 17.34 6.81 -11.14
CA ASP A 437 16.82 5.56 -11.71
C ASP A 437 17.08 5.51 -13.22
N ALA A 438 18.19 4.85 -13.60
CA ALA A 438 18.58 4.72 -14.98
C ALA A 438 17.58 3.91 -15.84
N VAL A 439 16.81 3.02 -15.23
CA VAL A 439 15.81 2.19 -15.93
C VAL A 439 14.58 3.04 -16.27
N ALA A 440 14.09 3.81 -15.31
CA ALA A 440 12.98 4.73 -15.53
C ALA A 440 13.35 5.81 -16.56
N LYS A 441 14.55 6.42 -16.46
CA LYS A 441 15.04 7.42 -17.42
C LYS A 441 15.05 6.97 -18.88
N LYS A 442 15.40 5.71 -19.13
CA LYS A 442 15.48 5.17 -20.50
C LYS A 442 14.13 4.90 -21.14
N LYS A 443 13.08 4.72 -20.34
CA LYS A 443 11.78 4.23 -20.79
C LYS A 443 10.67 5.26 -20.72
N ALA A 444 10.83 6.31 -19.89
CA ALA A 444 9.82 7.31 -19.67
C ALA A 444 10.01 8.52 -20.62
N SER A 445 8.92 9.05 -21.15
CA SER A 445 8.87 10.39 -21.70
C SER A 445 9.11 11.44 -20.60
N ASP A 446 9.23 12.69 -20.96
CA ASP A 446 9.44 13.79 -20.02
C ASP A 446 8.24 13.95 -19.08
N ASP A 447 7.05 13.86 -19.63
CA ASP A 447 5.79 13.97 -18.88
C ASP A 447 5.57 12.76 -17.98
N ASP A 448 5.90 11.54 -18.46
CA ASP A 448 5.84 10.34 -17.61
C ASP A 448 6.83 10.41 -16.45
N LEU A 449 8.03 10.97 -16.69
CA LEU A 449 9.04 11.11 -15.64
C LEU A 449 8.62 12.12 -14.58
N GLN A 450 7.97 13.23 -14.97
CA GLN A 450 7.36 14.17 -14.03
C GLN A 450 6.35 13.45 -13.15
N LYS A 451 5.39 12.72 -13.73
CA LYS A 451 4.38 11.95 -12.99
C LYS A 451 5.00 10.92 -12.06
N ILE A 452 6.00 10.18 -12.52
CA ILE A 452 6.68 9.14 -11.72
C ILE A 452 7.35 9.74 -10.48
N ILE A 453 8.04 10.87 -10.61
CA ILE A 453 8.74 11.51 -9.49
C ILE A 453 7.71 12.12 -8.51
N VAL A 454 6.71 12.83 -9.02
CA VAL A 454 5.60 13.37 -8.20
C VAL A 454 4.88 12.26 -7.46
N ASN A 455 4.51 11.18 -8.14
CA ASN A 455 3.87 10.03 -7.50
C ASN A 455 4.78 9.36 -6.45
N ALA A 456 6.11 9.31 -6.69
CA ALA A 456 7.03 8.74 -5.70
C ALA A 456 7.00 9.56 -4.40
N TYR A 457 7.06 10.88 -4.47
CA TYR A 457 6.98 11.74 -3.29
C TYR A 457 5.58 11.70 -2.64
N TYR A 458 4.52 11.70 -3.43
CA TYR A 458 3.17 11.50 -2.92
C TYR A 458 3.04 10.20 -2.12
N VAL A 459 3.53 9.09 -2.68
CA VAL A 459 3.52 7.78 -1.99
C VAL A 459 4.32 7.83 -0.70
N LEU A 460 5.52 8.45 -0.68
CA LEU A 460 6.33 8.56 0.53
C LEU A 460 5.66 9.42 1.59
N MET A 461 5.07 10.56 1.20
CA MET A 461 4.38 11.48 2.12
C MET A 461 3.09 10.88 2.71
N THR A 462 2.52 9.87 2.08
CA THR A 462 1.29 9.20 2.53
C THR A 462 1.54 7.87 3.26
N ARG A 463 2.78 7.58 3.70
CA ARG A 463 3.12 6.37 4.47
C ARG A 463 2.95 6.51 5.97
N GLY A 464 3.09 7.72 6.52
CA GLY A 464 2.95 7.97 7.95
C GLY A 464 1.49 7.87 8.39
N MET A 465 1.21 7.02 9.38
CA MET A 465 -0.14 6.88 9.95
C MET A 465 -0.46 8.01 10.93
N LEU A 466 0.53 8.41 11.75
CA LEU A 466 0.41 9.41 12.81
C LEU A 466 0.88 10.79 12.37
N GLY A 467 1.76 10.84 11.37
CA GLY A 467 2.30 12.10 10.86
C GLY A 467 3.41 11.92 9.83
N THR A 468 3.70 13.02 9.15
CA THR A 468 4.77 13.11 8.16
C THR A 468 5.55 14.40 8.36
N PHE A 469 6.88 14.31 8.41
CA PHE A 469 7.78 15.43 8.47
C PHE A 469 8.62 15.51 7.22
N LEU A 470 8.83 16.72 6.72
CA LEU A 470 9.55 16.97 5.48
C LEU A 470 10.87 17.67 5.76
N TYR A 471 11.92 17.25 5.05
CA TYR A 471 13.09 18.08 4.80
C TYR A 471 13.16 18.38 3.30
N VAL A 472 13.34 19.64 2.92
CA VAL A 472 13.25 20.07 1.52
C VAL A 472 14.61 20.61 1.08
N CYS A 473 15.25 19.94 0.10
CA CYS A 473 16.58 20.33 -0.38
C CYS A 473 16.57 21.61 -1.25
N ASP A 474 15.50 21.83 -2.02
CA ASP A 474 15.37 23.01 -2.86
C ASP A 474 14.78 24.20 -2.09
N PRO A 475 15.50 25.36 -1.98
CA PRO A 475 15.01 26.49 -1.20
C PRO A 475 13.71 27.11 -1.74
N ALA A 476 13.53 27.15 -3.06
CA ALA A 476 12.32 27.71 -3.66
C ALA A 476 11.11 26.80 -3.42
N LEU A 477 11.30 25.47 -3.49
CA LEU A 477 10.27 24.49 -3.14
C LEU A 477 9.92 24.58 -1.64
N LYS A 478 10.92 24.76 -0.77
CA LYS A 478 10.70 24.95 0.66
C LYS A 478 9.87 26.20 0.93
N GLU A 479 10.22 27.34 0.32
CA GLU A 479 9.44 28.56 0.42
C GLU A 479 8.01 28.38 -0.10
N TYR A 480 7.83 27.72 -1.25
CA TYR A 480 6.50 27.41 -1.80
C TYR A 480 5.67 26.58 -0.81
N LEU A 481 6.22 25.46 -0.32
CA LEU A 481 5.51 24.55 0.57
C LEU A 481 5.22 25.20 1.95
N SER A 482 6.10 26.07 2.44
CA SER A 482 5.91 26.76 3.73
C SER A 482 4.72 27.71 3.78
N ARG A 483 4.15 28.04 2.62
CA ARG A 483 2.89 28.81 2.54
C ARG A 483 1.69 27.97 3.00
N TYR A 484 1.79 26.65 2.94
CA TYR A 484 0.72 25.68 3.21
C TYR A 484 1.03 24.77 4.40
N ILE A 485 2.30 24.48 4.67
CA ILE A 485 2.77 23.52 5.67
C ILE A 485 3.55 24.31 6.74
N PRO A 486 3.28 24.11 8.04
CA PRO A 486 4.04 24.78 9.10
C PRO A 486 5.53 24.38 9.06
N VAL A 487 6.40 25.35 9.31
CA VAL A 487 7.84 25.12 9.53
C VAL A 487 8.06 25.01 11.04
N ILE A 488 8.72 23.95 11.47
CA ILE A 488 8.96 23.60 12.88
C ILE A 488 10.45 23.48 13.17
#